data_f07971699d761ef104fd0af3ffe16b3c
#
_entry.id   f07971699d761ef104fd0af3ffe16b3c
#
_cell.length_a   1.000
_cell.length_b   1.000
_cell.length_c   1.000
_cell.angle_alpha   90.00
_cell.angle_beta   90.00
_cell.angle_gamma   90.00
#
_symmetry.space_group_name_H-M   'P 1'
#
loop_
_entity.id
_entity.type
_entity.pdbx_description
1 polymer ?
#
loop_
_entity_poly.entity_id
_entity_poly.type
_entity_poly.pdbx_seq_one_letter_code
_entity_poly.pdbx_strand_id
1 'polypeptide(L)'
;MNRETIGRKLAVPRVANSVCCSDNLELMKTIESNKIDLIYCDILYGTGKKFKDYHDLKPIRNEIESHYIPRIKEMHRILKDTGSIYLQIGTKISHWIRLILDDVFGYYNFLNEISWCYAGGGIPKNNYPKKHDVILFYSKTKEYYFKHQMRSYSQKGSGRRSNGDKYDLQGQTPVNDWWIDISPQNTQSKDNVDYNTQKPKALIERIIKASSNECDLVADFYLGSGTTAVVCKELNRNFIGCDINPKAIEIANARLDAVS
;
A
#
# COMPACT_ATOMS: atom_id res chain seq x y z
N MET A 1 -28.39 -4.95 39.27
CA MET A 1 -26.96 -4.62 39.29
C MET A 1 -26.46 -4.53 37.84
N ASN A 2 -26.47 -3.30 37.35
CA ASN A 2 -26.02 -3.00 35.97
C ASN A 2 -24.50 -3.01 35.93
N ARG A 3 -23.92 -3.89 35.09
CA ARG A 3 -22.53 -3.77 34.72
C ARG A 3 -22.47 -2.95 33.42
N GLU A 4 -22.19 -1.69 33.56
CA GLU A 4 -21.79 -0.82 32.48
C GLU A 4 -20.51 -1.37 31.84
N THR A 5 -20.62 -1.79 30.60
CA THR A 5 -19.47 -2.08 29.75
C THR A 5 -18.86 -0.73 29.35
N ILE A 6 -17.89 -0.26 30.12
CA ILE A 6 -17.11 0.93 29.79
C ILE A 6 -16.36 0.62 28.50
N GLY A 7 -16.88 1.16 27.41
CA GLY A 7 -16.18 1.18 26.12
C GLY A 7 -14.83 1.88 26.30
N ARG A 8 -13.73 1.15 26.25
CA ARG A 8 -12.40 1.73 26.12
C ARG A 8 -12.38 2.59 24.87
N LYS A 9 -12.44 3.91 25.02
CA LYS A 9 -12.06 4.84 23.96
C LYS A 9 -10.63 4.50 23.58
N LEU A 10 -10.44 3.88 22.41
CA LEU A 10 -9.13 3.64 21.83
C LEU A 10 -8.43 5.00 21.69
N ALA A 11 -7.24 5.11 22.24
CA ALA A 11 -6.44 6.33 22.13
C ALA A 11 -6.10 6.52 20.65
N VAL A 12 -6.65 7.56 20.04
CA VAL A 12 -6.35 7.93 18.64
C VAL A 12 -4.97 8.56 18.64
N PRO A 13 -4.02 8.07 17.85
CA PRO A 13 -2.70 8.69 17.78
C PRO A 13 -2.82 10.08 17.17
N ARG A 14 -2.47 11.09 17.96
CA ARG A 14 -2.37 12.49 17.51
C ARG A 14 -0.97 12.84 17.00
N VAL A 15 -0.09 11.86 16.88
CA VAL A 15 1.34 12.10 16.69
C VAL A 15 1.87 11.26 15.53
N ALA A 16 2.72 11.87 14.71
CA ALA A 16 3.53 11.16 13.72
C ALA A 16 4.39 10.07 14.39
N ASN A 17 4.78 9.05 13.64
CA ASN A 17 5.56 7.89 14.09
C ASN A 17 4.81 6.99 15.10
N SER A 18 3.53 6.76 14.83
CA SER A 18 2.69 5.90 15.68
C SER A 18 1.82 4.95 14.87
N VAL A 19 1.55 3.80 15.47
CA VAL A 19 0.61 2.81 14.97
C VAL A 19 -0.44 2.50 16.02
N CYS A 20 -1.68 2.26 15.61
CA CYS A 20 -2.78 2.02 16.55
C CYS A 20 -3.74 0.93 16.08
N CYS A 21 -4.41 0.29 17.06
CA CYS A 21 -5.50 -0.61 16.78
C CYS A 21 -6.80 0.19 16.67
N SER A 22 -7.30 0.37 15.44
CA SER A 22 -8.49 1.17 15.16
C SER A 22 -9.14 0.76 13.84
N ASP A 23 -10.44 1.03 13.68
CA ASP A 23 -11.03 1.12 12.34
C ASP A 23 -10.38 2.30 11.61
N ASN A 24 -9.99 2.07 10.37
CA ASN A 24 -9.25 3.05 9.58
C ASN A 24 -10.09 4.29 9.23
N LEU A 25 -11.39 4.14 9.00
CA LEU A 25 -12.28 5.27 8.72
C LEU A 25 -12.38 6.19 9.94
N GLU A 26 -12.47 5.61 11.15
CA GLU A 26 -12.52 6.39 12.38
C GLU A 26 -11.19 7.10 12.66
N LEU A 27 -10.04 6.44 12.40
CA LEU A 27 -8.75 7.10 12.50
C LEU A 27 -8.63 8.25 11.50
N MET A 28 -8.95 8.02 10.22
CA MET A 28 -8.83 9.04 9.18
C MET A 28 -9.65 10.29 9.47
N LYS A 29 -10.86 10.16 10.04
CA LYS A 29 -11.69 11.30 10.46
C LYS A 29 -11.03 12.21 11.50
N THR A 30 -10.06 11.71 12.26
CA THR A 30 -9.33 12.50 13.26
C THR A 30 -8.14 13.27 12.68
N ILE A 31 -7.71 12.91 11.46
CA ILE A 31 -6.60 13.56 10.78
C ILE A 31 -7.12 14.80 10.04
N GLU A 32 -6.42 15.91 10.19
CA GLU A 32 -6.74 17.14 9.46
C GLU A 32 -6.56 16.96 7.94
N SER A 33 -7.27 17.76 7.14
CA SER A 33 -7.11 17.75 5.69
C SER A 33 -5.71 18.18 5.27
N ASN A 34 -5.22 17.66 4.13
CA ASN A 34 -3.94 18.05 3.53
C ASN A 34 -2.72 17.85 4.45
N LYS A 35 -2.62 16.73 5.17
CA LYS A 35 -1.51 16.43 6.09
C LYS A 35 -0.57 15.34 5.61
N ILE A 36 -1.07 14.37 4.84
CA ILE A 36 -0.33 13.18 4.42
C ILE A 36 0.35 13.42 3.08
N ASP A 37 1.63 13.08 2.96
CA ASP A 37 2.39 13.21 1.72
C ASP A 37 2.18 11.99 0.81
N LEU A 38 2.14 10.79 1.40
CA LEU A 38 1.99 9.54 0.67
C LEU A 38 1.06 8.59 1.43
N ILE A 39 0.10 8.00 0.72
CA ILE A 39 -0.70 6.89 1.23
C ILE A 39 -0.32 5.63 0.45
N TYR A 40 0.05 4.58 1.16
CA TYR A 40 0.11 3.22 0.63
C TYR A 40 -0.77 2.32 1.47
N CYS A 41 -1.58 1.48 0.82
CA CYS A 41 -2.39 0.49 1.52
C CYS A 41 -2.48 -0.80 0.71
N ASP A 42 -2.22 -1.94 1.39
CA ASP A 42 -2.54 -3.28 0.89
C ASP A 42 -3.96 -3.63 1.34
N ILE A 43 -4.95 -3.24 0.55
CA ILE A 43 -6.36 -3.30 0.94
C ILE A 43 -6.94 -4.72 0.84
N LEU A 44 -8.14 -4.96 1.39
CA LEU A 44 -8.81 -6.25 1.31
C LEU A 44 -9.12 -6.63 -0.15
N TYR A 45 -8.83 -7.88 -0.53
CA TYR A 45 -8.86 -8.34 -1.93
C TYR A 45 -10.24 -8.79 -2.42
N GLY A 46 -11.26 -8.77 -1.56
CA GLY A 46 -12.60 -9.21 -1.92
C GLY A 46 -12.66 -10.69 -2.27
N THR A 47 -11.91 -11.54 -1.59
CA THR A 47 -11.91 -12.99 -1.84
C THR A 47 -13.12 -13.68 -1.24
N GLY A 48 -13.76 -13.06 -0.23
CA GLY A 48 -14.84 -13.63 0.58
C GLY A 48 -14.36 -14.70 1.55
N LYS A 49 -13.04 -14.85 1.74
CA LYS A 49 -12.46 -15.87 2.61
C LYS A 49 -12.34 -15.37 4.04
N LYS A 50 -12.47 -16.31 4.98
CA LYS A 50 -12.10 -16.09 6.38
C LYS A 50 -10.65 -16.52 6.55
N PHE A 51 -9.78 -15.56 6.86
CA PHE A 51 -8.41 -15.81 7.26
C PHE A 51 -8.32 -15.95 8.80
N LYS A 52 -7.19 -16.44 9.29
CA LYS A 52 -6.96 -16.57 10.74
C LYS A 52 -7.10 -15.23 11.48
N ASP A 53 -6.65 -14.18 10.84
CA ASP A 53 -6.45 -12.86 11.44
C ASP A 53 -7.51 -11.83 11.03
N TYR A 54 -8.27 -12.07 9.95
CA TYR A 54 -9.34 -11.17 9.46
C TYR A 54 -10.35 -11.86 8.55
N HIS A 55 -11.48 -11.20 8.31
CA HIS A 55 -12.48 -11.60 7.32
C HIS A 55 -12.37 -10.69 6.10
N ASP A 56 -12.13 -11.28 4.94
CA ASP A 56 -12.12 -10.53 3.70
C ASP A 56 -13.54 -10.27 3.19
N LEU A 57 -13.72 -9.13 2.52
CA LEU A 57 -15.00 -8.74 1.92
C LEU A 57 -15.43 -9.76 0.86
N LYS A 58 -16.73 -9.94 0.69
CA LYS A 58 -17.24 -10.68 -0.45
C LYS A 58 -17.09 -9.86 -1.74
N PRO A 59 -16.86 -10.51 -2.88
CA PRO A 59 -16.76 -9.81 -4.16
C PRO A 59 -18.15 -9.46 -4.70
N ILE A 60 -18.88 -8.68 -3.93
CA ILE A 60 -20.20 -8.15 -4.26
C ILE A 60 -20.06 -6.64 -4.38
N ARG A 61 -20.41 -6.09 -5.54
CA ARG A 61 -20.17 -4.68 -5.87
C ARG A 61 -20.66 -3.73 -4.79
N ASN A 62 -21.89 -3.87 -4.33
CA ASN A 62 -22.46 -2.98 -3.30
C ASN A 62 -21.70 -3.06 -1.97
N GLU A 63 -21.22 -4.24 -1.56
CA GLU A 63 -20.41 -4.39 -0.33
C GLU A 63 -19.05 -3.70 -0.49
N ILE A 64 -18.42 -3.85 -1.66
CA ILE A 64 -17.14 -3.22 -1.98
C ILE A 64 -17.30 -1.69 -2.01
N GLU A 65 -18.29 -1.18 -2.72
CA GLU A 65 -18.56 0.26 -2.81
C GLU A 65 -18.89 0.87 -1.44
N SER A 66 -19.76 0.22 -0.66
CA SER A 66 -20.12 0.69 0.69
C SER A 66 -18.93 0.74 1.64
N HIS A 67 -17.98 -0.16 1.51
CA HIS A 67 -16.78 -0.19 2.34
C HIS A 67 -15.76 0.85 1.88
N TYR A 68 -15.46 0.92 0.57
CA TYR A 68 -14.33 1.70 0.07
C TYR A 68 -14.65 3.15 -0.25
N ILE A 69 -15.86 3.49 -0.70
CA ILE A 69 -16.20 4.89 -1.05
C ILE A 69 -15.92 5.85 0.12
N PRO A 70 -16.42 5.63 1.35
CA PRO A 70 -16.17 6.55 2.45
C PRO A 70 -14.67 6.61 2.82
N ARG A 71 -13.95 5.48 2.74
CA ARG A 71 -12.52 5.40 3.06
C ARG A 71 -11.66 6.12 2.04
N ILE A 72 -11.92 5.92 0.75
CA ILE A 72 -11.18 6.58 -0.34
C ILE A 72 -11.45 8.10 -0.34
N LYS A 73 -12.68 8.54 0.00
CA LYS A 73 -12.97 9.97 0.20
C LYS A 73 -12.16 10.58 1.35
N GLU A 74 -12.04 9.88 2.47
CA GLU A 74 -11.21 10.35 3.59
C GLU A 74 -9.72 10.33 3.22
N MET A 75 -9.22 9.30 2.54
CA MET A 75 -7.84 9.25 2.03
C MET A 75 -7.55 10.47 1.12
N HIS A 76 -8.47 10.82 0.22
CA HIS A 76 -8.34 12.01 -0.62
C HIS A 76 -8.34 13.31 0.21
N ARG A 77 -9.22 13.41 1.22
CA ARG A 77 -9.31 14.61 2.08
C ARG A 77 -8.01 14.87 2.84
N ILE A 78 -7.43 13.82 3.45
CA ILE A 78 -6.23 13.95 4.29
C ILE A 78 -4.94 14.04 3.49
N LEU A 79 -4.93 13.60 2.24
CA LEU A 79 -3.77 13.66 1.35
C LEU A 79 -3.49 15.12 0.99
N LYS A 80 -2.22 15.53 0.97
CA LYS A 80 -1.78 16.86 0.49
C LYS A 80 -2.06 17.01 -0.99
N ASP A 81 -2.20 18.24 -1.49
CA ASP A 81 -2.41 18.50 -2.91
C ASP A 81 -1.26 17.99 -3.78
N THR A 82 -0.03 17.97 -3.25
CA THR A 82 1.15 17.36 -3.87
C THR A 82 1.32 15.88 -3.58
N GLY A 83 0.40 15.28 -2.83
CA GLY A 83 0.50 13.91 -2.35
C GLY A 83 0.03 12.87 -3.37
N SER A 84 0.43 11.64 -3.11
CA SER A 84 0.13 10.47 -3.95
C SER A 84 -0.45 9.32 -3.14
N ILE A 85 -1.23 8.47 -3.81
CA ILE A 85 -1.81 7.26 -3.23
C ILE A 85 -1.50 6.04 -4.07
N TYR A 86 -1.14 4.95 -3.40
CA TYR A 86 -0.96 3.62 -3.97
C TYR A 86 -1.88 2.65 -3.25
N LEU A 87 -2.83 2.04 -3.96
CA LEU A 87 -3.68 0.99 -3.42
C LEU A 87 -3.33 -0.34 -4.07
N GLN A 88 -2.79 -1.26 -3.30
CA GLN A 88 -2.50 -2.62 -3.72
C GLN A 88 -3.70 -3.51 -3.51
N ILE A 89 -4.02 -4.33 -4.52
CA ILE A 89 -5.24 -5.13 -4.54
C ILE A 89 -5.12 -6.33 -5.47
N GLY A 90 -5.86 -7.39 -5.16
CA GLY A 90 -6.01 -8.53 -6.06
C GLY A 90 -6.88 -8.22 -7.29
N THR A 91 -6.63 -8.91 -8.38
CA THR A 91 -7.29 -8.72 -9.68
C THR A 91 -8.81 -8.91 -9.67
N LYS A 92 -9.38 -9.45 -8.57
CA LYS A 92 -10.79 -9.83 -8.50
C LYS A 92 -11.73 -8.63 -8.44
N ILE A 93 -11.33 -7.58 -7.72
CA ILE A 93 -12.14 -6.38 -7.49
C ILE A 93 -11.42 -5.08 -7.90
N SER A 94 -10.21 -5.18 -8.46
CA SER A 94 -9.41 -4.00 -8.85
C SER A 94 -10.16 -3.03 -9.76
N HIS A 95 -10.95 -3.53 -10.68
CA HIS A 95 -11.77 -2.72 -11.60
C HIS A 95 -12.83 -1.87 -10.87
N TRP A 96 -13.44 -2.36 -9.79
CA TRP A 96 -14.37 -1.54 -8.98
C TRP A 96 -13.64 -0.48 -8.18
N ILE A 97 -12.47 -0.83 -7.60
CA ILE A 97 -11.65 0.13 -6.86
C ILE A 97 -11.12 1.22 -7.78
N ARG A 98 -10.74 0.85 -9.03
CA ARG A 98 -10.34 1.80 -10.05
C ARG A 98 -11.44 2.82 -10.35
N LEU A 99 -12.69 2.37 -10.53
CA LEU A 99 -13.83 3.27 -10.76
C LEU A 99 -14.07 4.21 -9.58
N ILE A 100 -13.97 3.72 -8.35
CA ILE A 100 -14.12 4.56 -7.15
C ILE A 100 -13.00 5.61 -7.08
N LEU A 101 -11.77 5.23 -7.42
CA LEU A 101 -10.64 6.18 -7.47
C LEU A 101 -10.82 7.21 -8.57
N ASP A 102 -11.27 6.82 -9.76
CA ASP A 102 -11.58 7.75 -10.85
C ASP A 102 -12.67 8.77 -10.45
N ASP A 103 -13.70 8.33 -9.70
CA ASP A 103 -14.76 9.21 -9.21
C ASP A 103 -14.29 10.19 -8.11
N VAL A 104 -13.38 9.76 -7.24
CA VAL A 104 -12.94 10.56 -6.07
C VAL A 104 -11.71 11.42 -6.37
N PHE A 105 -10.71 10.86 -7.05
CA PHE A 105 -9.47 11.56 -7.40
C PHE A 105 -9.55 12.26 -8.75
N GLY A 106 -10.47 11.84 -9.60
CA GLY A 106 -10.59 12.27 -10.99
C GLY A 106 -9.75 11.40 -11.94
N TYR A 107 -10.36 10.99 -13.04
CA TYR A 107 -9.75 10.16 -14.07
C TYR A 107 -8.37 10.66 -14.54
N TYR A 108 -8.21 11.98 -14.71
CA TYR A 108 -6.96 12.57 -15.20
C TYR A 108 -5.82 12.56 -14.17
N ASN A 109 -6.09 12.23 -12.91
CA ASN A 109 -5.09 12.08 -11.86
C ASN A 109 -4.62 10.63 -11.68
N PHE A 110 -5.14 9.71 -12.48
CA PHE A 110 -4.59 8.37 -12.62
C PHE A 110 -3.22 8.44 -13.30
N LEU A 111 -2.24 7.76 -12.72
CA LEU A 111 -0.87 7.74 -13.21
C LEU A 111 -0.48 6.38 -13.78
N ASN A 112 -0.61 5.30 -12.99
CA ASN A 112 -0.30 3.95 -13.44
C ASN A 112 -1.20 2.89 -12.79
N GLU A 113 -1.43 1.82 -13.54
CA GLU A 113 -1.78 0.52 -13.01
C GLU A 113 -0.51 -0.34 -13.04
N ILE A 114 0.07 -0.58 -11.87
CA ILE A 114 1.30 -1.33 -11.72
C ILE A 114 0.95 -2.79 -11.48
N SER A 115 1.53 -3.70 -12.28
CA SER A 115 1.43 -5.14 -12.09
C SER A 115 2.64 -5.65 -11.30
N TRP A 116 2.46 -5.99 -10.02
CA TRP A 116 3.49 -6.69 -9.27
C TRP A 116 3.34 -8.19 -9.49
N CYS A 117 4.26 -8.74 -10.28
CA CYS A 117 4.22 -10.13 -10.74
C CYS A 117 5.10 -11.03 -9.89
N TYR A 118 4.61 -12.24 -9.60
CA TYR A 118 5.33 -13.21 -8.78
C TYR A 118 5.11 -14.64 -9.27
N ALA A 119 6.05 -15.53 -8.92
CA ALA A 119 5.95 -16.97 -9.18
C ALA A 119 5.33 -17.70 -7.96
N GLY A 120 4.98 -18.96 -8.14
CA GLY A 120 4.45 -19.83 -7.07
C GLY A 120 2.93 -20.02 -7.13
N GLY A 121 2.39 -20.78 -6.16
CA GLY A 121 0.97 -21.13 -6.07
C GLY A 121 0.50 -22.17 -7.09
N GLY A 122 -0.76 -22.60 -6.97
CA GLY A 122 -1.37 -23.65 -7.79
C GLY A 122 -1.58 -23.27 -9.25
N ILE A 123 -1.76 -24.27 -10.09
CA ILE A 123 -2.15 -24.12 -11.50
C ILE A 123 -3.61 -24.57 -11.63
N PRO A 124 -4.54 -23.65 -11.96
CA PRO A 124 -5.94 -24.00 -12.18
C PRO A 124 -6.13 -24.79 -13.49
N LYS A 125 -7.20 -25.60 -13.55
CA LYS A 125 -7.46 -26.45 -14.72
C LYS A 125 -8.00 -25.69 -15.94
N ASN A 126 -8.79 -24.62 -15.71
CA ASN A 126 -9.66 -24.03 -16.75
C ASN A 126 -9.36 -22.55 -17.02
N ASN A 127 -8.35 -21.97 -16.42
CA ASN A 127 -7.95 -20.58 -16.65
C ASN A 127 -6.45 -20.38 -16.40
N TYR A 128 -5.94 -19.22 -16.76
CA TYR A 128 -4.56 -18.87 -16.47
C TYR A 128 -4.35 -18.65 -14.97
N PRO A 129 -3.21 -19.12 -14.38
CA PRO A 129 -2.91 -18.87 -12.98
C PRO A 129 -2.69 -17.37 -12.73
N LYS A 130 -3.37 -16.84 -11.71
CA LYS A 130 -3.22 -15.44 -11.29
C LYS A 130 -1.91 -15.28 -10.54
N LYS A 131 -0.98 -14.54 -11.09
CA LYS A 131 0.40 -14.40 -10.60
C LYS A 131 0.82 -12.93 -10.49
N HIS A 132 -0.13 -12.06 -10.19
CA HIS A 132 0.16 -10.66 -9.91
C HIS A 132 -0.90 -10.03 -9.03
N ASP A 133 -0.49 -9.01 -8.31
CA ASP A 133 -1.35 -8.00 -7.71
C ASP A 133 -1.32 -6.74 -8.56
N VAL A 134 -2.39 -5.97 -8.47
CA VAL A 134 -2.52 -4.65 -9.08
C VAL A 134 -2.23 -3.59 -8.02
N ILE A 135 -1.42 -2.58 -8.36
CA ILE A 135 -1.21 -1.40 -7.53
C ILE A 135 -1.68 -0.19 -8.33
N LEU A 136 -2.77 0.42 -7.89
CA LEU A 136 -3.33 1.61 -8.52
C LEU A 136 -2.64 2.86 -7.97
N PHE A 137 -2.03 3.64 -8.85
CA PHE A 137 -1.27 4.83 -8.51
C PHE A 137 -1.99 6.08 -9.00
N TYR A 138 -2.34 6.97 -8.07
CA TYR A 138 -2.96 8.27 -8.32
C TYR A 138 -2.19 9.39 -7.61
N SER A 139 -2.21 10.57 -8.18
CA SER A 139 -1.89 11.82 -7.48
C SER A 139 -3.18 12.54 -7.06
N LYS A 140 -3.10 13.45 -6.08
CA LYS A 140 -4.27 14.26 -5.72
C LYS A 140 -4.52 15.37 -6.73
N THR A 141 -3.44 15.97 -7.25
CA THR A 141 -3.49 17.03 -8.29
C THR A 141 -2.45 16.74 -9.36
N LYS A 142 -2.29 17.63 -10.33
CA LYS A 142 -1.24 17.54 -11.36
C LYS A 142 0.16 17.88 -10.82
N GLU A 143 0.24 18.52 -9.68
CA GLU A 143 1.49 18.88 -9.01
C GLU A 143 1.77 17.85 -7.93
N TYR A 144 2.59 16.84 -8.22
CA TYR A 144 2.94 15.78 -7.28
C TYR A 144 4.44 15.46 -7.33
N TYR A 145 4.96 14.94 -6.21
CA TYR A 145 6.34 14.49 -6.15
C TYR A 145 6.47 13.08 -6.72
N PHE A 146 7.41 12.90 -7.66
CA PHE A 146 7.77 11.59 -8.19
C PHE A 146 9.25 11.56 -8.59
N LYS A 147 9.97 10.54 -8.10
CA LYS A 147 11.37 10.27 -8.43
C LYS A 147 11.46 8.90 -9.09
N HIS A 148 11.91 8.87 -10.34
CA HIS A 148 12.15 7.61 -11.04
C HIS A 148 13.06 6.69 -10.23
N GLN A 149 12.60 5.45 -10.04
CA GLN A 149 13.44 4.38 -9.54
C GLN A 149 14.15 3.72 -10.71
N MET A 150 15.44 3.43 -10.55
CA MET A 150 16.27 2.90 -11.63
C MET A 150 16.54 1.42 -11.42
N ARG A 151 16.66 0.67 -12.50
CA ARG A 151 17.10 -0.73 -12.52
C ARG A 151 18.18 -0.93 -13.55
N SER A 152 19.05 -1.93 -13.37
CA SER A 152 20.02 -2.31 -14.39
C SER A 152 19.35 -2.84 -15.66
N TYR A 153 19.91 -2.56 -16.83
CA TYR A 153 19.48 -3.21 -18.06
C TYR A 153 19.63 -4.73 -17.91
N SER A 154 18.60 -5.51 -18.22
CA SER A 154 18.80 -6.93 -18.44
C SER A 154 19.46 -7.10 -19.82
N GLN A 155 20.57 -7.82 -19.88
CA GLN A 155 21.28 -8.09 -21.15
C GLN A 155 20.43 -8.88 -22.17
N LYS A 156 19.27 -9.41 -21.77
CA LYS A 156 18.37 -10.21 -22.63
C LYS A 156 17.22 -9.41 -23.27
N GLY A 157 17.05 -8.15 -22.92
CA GLY A 157 16.08 -7.29 -23.59
C GLY A 157 16.76 -6.47 -24.68
N SER A 158 16.64 -6.89 -25.93
CA SER A 158 17.01 -6.07 -27.09
C SER A 158 16.05 -4.85 -27.20
N GLY A 159 16.10 -3.97 -26.22
CA GLY A 159 15.51 -2.66 -26.35
C GLY A 159 16.26 -1.92 -27.44
N ARG A 160 15.60 -1.58 -28.55
CA ARG A 160 16.13 -0.60 -29.47
C ARG A 160 16.59 0.60 -28.68
N ARG A 161 17.90 0.87 -28.65
CA ARG A 161 18.41 2.18 -28.25
C ARG A 161 17.80 3.19 -29.20
N SER A 162 16.85 3.98 -28.77
CA SER A 162 16.44 5.13 -29.55
C SER A 162 17.56 6.17 -29.40
N ASN A 163 18.08 6.67 -30.54
CA ASN A 163 19.00 7.79 -30.57
C ASN A 163 18.28 8.99 -29.91
N GLY A 164 18.57 9.29 -28.65
CA GLY A 164 17.97 10.40 -27.94
C GLY A 164 17.46 10.12 -26.52
N ASP A 165 17.68 8.94 -25.96
CA ASP A 165 17.29 8.65 -24.58
C ASP A 165 18.06 9.54 -23.59
N LYS A 166 17.36 10.54 -23.04
CA LYS A 166 17.83 11.43 -21.97
C LYS A 166 18.21 10.68 -20.66
N TYR A 167 18.10 9.35 -20.64
CA TYR A 167 18.23 8.50 -19.48
C TYR A 167 19.36 7.46 -19.59
N ASP A 168 20.34 7.63 -20.48
CA ASP A 168 21.52 6.75 -20.51
C ASP A 168 22.43 7.07 -19.31
N LEU A 169 21.96 6.67 -18.13
CA LEU A 169 22.70 6.72 -16.89
C LEU A 169 23.42 5.39 -16.66
N GLN A 170 24.55 5.18 -17.33
CA GLN A 170 25.51 4.13 -16.99
C GLN A 170 24.93 2.70 -16.96
N GLY A 171 24.15 2.32 -17.96
CA GLY A 171 23.56 0.97 -18.04
C GLY A 171 22.33 0.76 -17.16
N GLN A 172 21.68 1.82 -16.73
CA GLN A 172 20.42 1.78 -15.99
C GLN A 172 19.24 2.27 -16.83
N THR A 173 18.04 1.83 -16.47
CA THR A 173 16.77 2.27 -17.07
C THR A 173 15.74 2.51 -15.96
N PRO A 174 14.77 3.43 -16.15
CA PRO A 174 13.67 3.56 -15.23
C PRO A 174 12.90 2.24 -15.04
N VAL A 175 12.41 2.01 -13.84
CA VAL A 175 11.51 0.89 -13.54
C VAL A 175 10.19 1.12 -14.26
N ASN A 176 9.67 0.09 -14.93
CA ASN A 176 8.37 0.11 -15.63
C ASN A 176 7.23 -0.10 -14.62
N ASP A 177 6.00 -0.15 -15.13
CA ASP A 177 4.77 -0.47 -14.38
C ASP A 177 4.46 -1.99 -14.27
N TRP A 178 5.37 -2.85 -14.69
CA TRP A 178 5.33 -4.30 -14.43
C TRP A 178 6.56 -4.71 -13.64
N TRP A 179 6.36 -5.10 -12.38
CA TRP A 179 7.42 -5.42 -11.43
C TRP A 179 7.59 -6.92 -11.27
N ILE A 180 8.67 -7.47 -11.80
CA ILE A 180 9.00 -8.90 -11.78
C ILE A 180 10.27 -9.20 -10.97
N ASP A 181 10.92 -8.16 -10.49
CA ASP A 181 12.22 -8.20 -9.81
C ASP A 181 12.10 -8.21 -8.28
N ILE A 182 10.88 -8.14 -7.75
CA ILE A 182 10.60 -8.23 -6.32
C ILE A 182 9.81 -9.51 -6.04
N SER A 183 10.45 -10.47 -5.37
CA SER A 183 9.77 -11.69 -4.94
C SER A 183 8.85 -11.44 -3.76
N PRO A 184 7.72 -12.18 -3.64
CA PRO A 184 6.93 -12.19 -2.41
C PRO A 184 7.77 -12.61 -1.20
N GLN A 185 7.32 -12.19 -0.02
CA GLN A 185 7.93 -12.62 1.23
C GLN A 185 7.86 -14.15 1.33
N ASN A 186 8.97 -14.79 1.66
CA ASN A 186 9.04 -16.22 1.88
C ASN A 186 9.36 -16.54 3.35
N THR A 187 9.08 -17.76 3.77
CA THR A 187 9.28 -18.21 5.16
C THR A 187 10.75 -18.22 5.61
N GLN A 188 11.69 -18.17 4.68
CA GLN A 188 13.14 -18.15 4.95
C GLN A 188 13.73 -16.75 4.96
N SER A 189 12.93 -15.71 4.67
CA SER A 189 13.39 -14.33 4.72
C SER A 189 13.69 -13.92 6.17
N LYS A 190 14.81 -13.22 6.39
CA LYS A 190 15.18 -12.68 7.71
C LYS A 190 14.12 -11.73 8.29
N ASP A 191 13.33 -11.11 7.43
CA ASP A 191 12.25 -10.17 7.81
C ASP A 191 10.89 -10.86 8.02
N ASN A 192 10.84 -12.19 7.91
CA ASN A 192 9.58 -12.93 8.09
C ASN A 192 9.17 -12.96 9.57
N VAL A 193 7.96 -12.48 9.84
CA VAL A 193 7.37 -12.48 11.20
C VAL A 193 6.18 -13.41 11.34
N ASP A 194 6.08 -14.44 10.48
CA ASP A 194 4.97 -15.43 10.47
C ASP A 194 3.58 -14.78 10.38
N TYR A 195 3.48 -13.67 9.63
CA TYR A 195 2.22 -13.00 9.32
C TYR A 195 1.86 -13.28 7.87
N ASN A 196 0.75 -13.98 7.63
CA ASN A 196 0.38 -14.61 6.35
C ASN A 196 0.33 -13.67 5.13
N THR A 197 0.17 -12.37 5.33
CA THR A 197 0.02 -11.38 4.26
C THR A 197 1.12 -10.33 4.26
N GLN A 198 2.25 -10.61 4.94
CA GLN A 198 3.37 -9.68 4.99
C GLN A 198 3.90 -9.38 3.58
N LYS A 199 3.98 -8.08 3.25
CA LYS A 199 4.59 -7.63 1.99
C LYS A 199 6.12 -7.51 2.13
N PRO A 200 6.87 -7.77 1.04
CA PRO A 200 8.33 -7.60 1.07
C PRO A 200 8.71 -6.12 1.23
N LYS A 201 9.72 -5.85 2.06
CA LYS A 201 10.24 -4.48 2.28
C LYS A 201 10.60 -3.79 0.97
N ALA A 202 11.24 -4.49 0.03
CA ALA A 202 11.65 -3.93 -1.26
C ALA A 202 10.51 -3.35 -2.09
N LEU A 203 9.27 -3.90 -1.96
CA LEU A 203 8.09 -3.38 -2.62
C LEU A 203 7.71 -2.01 -2.06
N ILE A 204 7.63 -1.93 -0.73
CA ILE A 204 7.25 -0.71 -0.01
C ILE A 204 8.33 0.36 -0.16
N GLU A 205 9.59 -0.04 -0.07
CA GLU A 205 10.75 0.84 -0.25
C GLU A 205 10.73 1.52 -1.63
N ARG A 206 10.41 0.77 -2.70
CA ARG A 206 10.28 1.32 -4.06
C ARG A 206 9.21 2.41 -4.12
N ILE A 207 8.05 2.18 -3.53
CA ILE A 207 6.93 3.14 -3.52
C ILE A 207 7.31 4.39 -2.70
N ILE A 208 7.83 4.20 -1.48
CA ILE A 208 8.20 5.31 -0.58
C ILE A 208 9.28 6.18 -1.21
N LYS A 209 10.33 5.58 -1.79
CA LYS A 209 11.41 6.33 -2.47
C LYS A 209 10.95 7.05 -3.72
N ALA A 210 9.94 6.52 -4.42
CA ALA A 210 9.40 7.15 -5.62
C ALA A 210 8.54 8.39 -5.29
N SER A 211 7.76 8.36 -4.20
CA SER A 211 6.69 9.34 -3.98
C SER A 211 6.72 10.02 -2.62
N SER A 212 7.88 10.05 -1.95
CA SER A 212 8.10 10.85 -0.74
C SER A 212 9.56 11.25 -0.56
N ASN A 213 9.78 12.34 0.17
CA ASN A 213 11.09 12.80 0.65
C ASN A 213 11.32 12.36 2.10
N GLU A 214 12.55 12.55 2.59
CA GLU A 214 12.83 12.42 4.02
C GLU A 214 11.98 13.40 4.82
N CYS A 215 11.56 12.97 6.01
CA CYS A 215 10.65 13.69 6.90
C CYS A 215 9.20 13.83 6.41
N ASP A 216 8.84 13.40 5.18
CA ASP A 216 7.46 13.36 4.73
C ASP A 216 6.64 12.36 5.57
N LEU A 217 5.34 12.60 5.67
CA LEU A 217 4.40 11.75 6.41
C LEU A 217 3.74 10.73 5.48
N VAL A 218 4.03 9.46 5.71
CA VAL A 218 3.48 8.31 4.99
C VAL A 218 2.40 7.64 5.83
N ALA A 219 1.27 7.31 5.23
CA ALA A 219 0.18 6.62 5.92
C ALA A 219 -0.12 5.25 5.33
N ASP A 220 -0.42 4.28 6.23
CA ASP A 220 -0.94 2.96 5.88
C ASP A 220 -2.12 2.60 6.78
N PHE A 221 -3.32 2.59 6.22
CA PHE A 221 -4.57 2.34 6.93
C PHE A 221 -5.02 0.86 6.90
N TYR A 222 -4.17 -0.02 6.35
CA TYR A 222 -4.31 -1.48 6.36
C TYR A 222 -2.96 -2.10 6.73
N LEU A 223 -2.41 -1.65 7.86
CA LEU A 223 -1.00 -1.77 8.23
C LEU A 223 -0.49 -3.22 8.32
N GLY A 224 -1.34 -4.17 8.70
CA GLY A 224 -0.93 -5.55 8.92
C GLY A 224 0.26 -5.66 9.87
N SER A 225 1.28 -6.40 9.47
CA SER A 225 2.52 -6.59 10.25
C SER A 225 3.45 -5.37 10.32
N GLY A 226 3.04 -4.20 9.80
CA GLY A 226 3.79 -2.94 9.93
C GLY A 226 4.95 -2.76 8.98
N THR A 227 5.00 -3.46 7.84
CA THR A 227 6.13 -3.33 6.90
C THR A 227 6.30 -1.89 6.42
N THR A 228 5.20 -1.18 6.14
CA THR A 228 5.24 0.23 5.73
C THR A 228 5.88 1.12 6.81
N ALA A 229 5.48 0.99 8.07
CA ALA A 229 6.02 1.77 9.17
C ALA A 229 7.52 1.49 9.41
N VAL A 230 7.93 0.22 9.32
CA VAL A 230 9.33 -0.21 9.42
C VAL A 230 10.17 0.44 8.32
N VAL A 231 9.73 0.37 7.07
CA VAL A 231 10.47 0.96 5.93
C VAL A 231 10.49 2.49 6.04
N CYS A 232 9.43 3.13 6.51
CA CYS A 232 9.43 4.56 6.78
C CYS A 232 10.52 4.94 7.79
N LYS A 233 10.62 4.22 8.92
CA LYS A 233 11.65 4.45 9.93
C LYS A 233 13.05 4.27 9.36
N GLU A 234 13.30 3.20 8.61
CA GLU A 234 14.59 2.91 7.95
C GLU A 234 14.99 4.00 6.93
N LEU A 235 14.02 4.65 6.31
CA LEU A 235 14.23 5.66 5.29
C LEU A 235 14.11 7.12 5.81
N ASN A 236 14.02 7.36 7.10
CA ASN A 236 13.80 8.67 7.72
C ASN A 236 12.51 9.36 7.24
N ARG A 237 11.42 8.61 7.06
CA ARG A 237 10.07 9.14 6.84
C ARG A 237 9.27 9.05 8.12
N ASN A 238 8.41 10.03 8.34
CA ASN A 238 7.40 9.92 9.38
C ASN A 238 6.29 8.97 8.90
N PHE A 239 5.62 8.33 9.85
CA PHE A 239 4.54 7.40 9.51
C PHE A 239 3.35 7.54 10.46
N ILE A 240 2.19 7.14 9.97
CA ILE A 240 0.99 6.87 10.74
C ILE A 240 0.30 5.63 10.15
N GLY A 241 -0.14 4.73 11.01
CA GLY A 241 -0.80 3.52 10.53
C GLY A 241 -1.79 2.94 11.51
N CYS A 242 -2.72 2.15 11.00
CA CYS A 242 -3.63 1.38 11.83
C CYS A 242 -3.98 0.03 11.22
N ASP A 243 -4.37 -0.85 12.09
CA ASP A 243 -5.04 -2.11 11.73
C ASP A 243 -6.14 -2.38 12.74
N ILE A 244 -7.19 -3.08 12.32
CA ILE A 244 -8.28 -3.47 13.22
C ILE A 244 -7.89 -4.65 14.11
N ASN A 245 -6.86 -5.40 13.72
CA ASN A 245 -6.37 -6.56 14.44
C ASN A 245 -5.32 -6.16 15.51
N PRO A 246 -5.59 -6.32 16.80
CA PRO A 246 -4.64 -5.98 17.86
C PRO A 246 -3.30 -6.72 17.73
N LYS A 247 -3.34 -7.98 17.28
CA LYS A 247 -2.12 -8.79 17.08
C LYS A 247 -1.22 -8.22 15.98
N ALA A 248 -1.81 -7.66 14.92
CA ALA A 248 -1.05 -7.00 13.87
C ALA A 248 -0.27 -5.80 14.44
N ILE A 249 -0.91 -5.02 15.31
CA ILE A 249 -0.29 -3.87 15.97
C ILE A 249 0.81 -4.28 16.96
N GLU A 250 0.62 -5.37 17.72
CA GLU A 250 1.69 -5.92 18.57
C GLU A 250 2.92 -6.30 17.75
N ILE A 251 2.73 -7.00 16.62
CA ILE A 251 3.82 -7.38 15.70
C ILE A 251 4.48 -6.13 15.11
N ALA A 252 3.70 -5.15 14.67
CA ALA A 252 4.21 -3.91 14.09
C ALA A 252 5.07 -3.13 15.10
N ASN A 253 4.62 -2.99 16.36
CA ASN A 253 5.39 -2.34 17.41
C ASN A 253 6.70 -3.08 17.71
N ALA A 254 6.67 -4.40 17.87
CA ALA A 254 7.87 -5.20 18.10
C ALA A 254 8.90 -5.04 16.95
N ARG A 255 8.44 -4.96 15.71
CA ARG A 255 9.31 -4.69 14.54
C ARG A 255 9.88 -3.28 14.55
N LEU A 256 9.07 -2.29 14.92
CA LEU A 256 9.53 -0.90 15.03
C LEU A 256 10.57 -0.72 16.13
N ASP A 257 10.43 -1.41 17.26
CA ASP A 257 11.41 -1.38 18.36
C ASP A 257 12.74 -2.03 17.96
N ALA A 258 12.72 -2.98 17.03
CA ALA A 258 13.92 -3.64 16.51
C ALA A 258 14.70 -2.82 15.45
N VAL A 259 14.10 -1.76 14.91
CA VAL A 259 14.78 -0.84 13.99
C VAL A 259 15.53 0.20 14.81
N SER A 260 16.86 0.16 14.73
CA SER A 260 17.77 1.11 15.41
C SER A 260 17.79 2.48 14.74
#